data_f573d33fff9d8f355fd4e09ef9fc292a
#
_entry.id   f573d33fff9d8f355fd4e09ef9fc292a
#
_cell.length_a   1.000
_cell.length_b   1.000
_cell.length_c   1.000
_cell.angle_alpha   90.00
_cell.angle_beta   90.00
_cell.angle_gamma   90.00
#
_symmetry.space_group_name_H-M   'P 1'
#
loop_
_entity.id
_entity.type
_entity.pdbx_description
1 polymer ?
#
loop_
_entity_poly.entity_id
_entity_poly.type
_entity_poly.pdbx_seq_one_letter_code
_entity_poly.pdbx_strand_id
1 'polypeptide(L)'
;MKILIITDCHHLLPEEAEKLADLEYDVCFLLGDISGKYIDMLLMYLDKDKVYGILGNHDEFGVLEARNIPNIHCKLIEINGTSFLGFEGSNRYKRGEFPMFTQKEARKLLMKCPKADILLSHDSPYKLYSDGKDLEHCGLKAISKYIKKYKPIFYIHGHQHINSKKTLKNETNVICVYRASIIDTETKDITFIF
;
A
#
# COMPACT_ATOMS: atom_id res chain seq x y z
N MET A 1 13.29 -11.85 -1.50
CA MET A 1 13.15 -10.51 -2.13
C MET A 1 12.86 -9.49 -1.04
N LYS A 2 13.57 -8.35 -1.08
CA LYS A 2 13.37 -7.24 -0.13
C LYS A 2 12.45 -6.17 -0.76
N ILE A 3 11.32 -5.88 -0.13
CA ILE A 3 10.34 -4.90 -0.58
C ILE A 3 10.38 -3.71 0.38
N LEU A 4 10.67 -2.51 -0.14
CA LEU A 4 10.53 -1.27 0.61
C LEU A 4 9.09 -0.77 0.45
N ILE A 5 8.42 -0.49 1.56
CA ILE A 5 7.07 0.07 1.61
C ILE A 5 7.14 1.44 2.28
N ILE A 6 6.54 2.45 1.66
CA ILE A 6 6.40 3.79 2.21
C ILE A 6 4.94 4.22 2.07
N THR A 7 4.34 4.72 3.15
CA THR A 7 2.93 5.13 3.20
C THR A 7 2.69 6.11 4.35
N ASP A 8 1.59 6.88 4.29
CA ASP A 8 1.13 7.76 5.39
C ASP A 8 2.21 8.73 5.90
N CYS A 9 3.04 9.24 4.99
CA CYS A 9 4.09 10.21 5.32
C CYS A 9 3.54 11.64 5.29
N HIS A 10 2.69 12.01 6.25
CA HIS A 10 2.13 13.36 6.37
C HIS A 10 3.16 14.41 6.79
N HIS A 11 4.19 13.97 7.50
CA HIS A 11 5.37 14.76 7.89
C HIS A 11 6.61 13.89 7.71
N LEU A 12 7.51 14.32 6.83
CA LEU A 12 8.79 13.65 6.56
C LEU A 12 9.92 14.65 6.79
N LEU A 13 10.85 14.30 7.66
CA LEU A 13 12.06 15.09 7.91
C LEU A 13 13.17 14.65 6.92
N PRO A 14 14.07 15.58 6.50
CA PRO A 14 15.18 15.23 5.61
C PRO A 14 16.04 14.08 6.13
N GLU A 15 16.36 14.08 7.44
CA GLU A 15 17.16 13.05 8.10
C GLU A 15 16.45 11.67 8.16
N GLU A 16 15.13 11.63 8.01
CA GLU A 16 14.38 10.39 7.91
C GLU A 16 14.46 9.85 6.49
N ALA A 17 14.30 10.72 5.47
CA ALA A 17 14.46 10.34 4.08
C ALA A 17 15.88 9.87 3.78
N GLU A 18 16.90 10.50 4.36
CA GLU A 18 18.31 10.13 4.21
C GLU A 18 18.60 8.69 4.66
N LYS A 19 17.86 8.16 5.64
CA LYS A 19 18.00 6.75 6.08
C LYS A 19 17.68 5.74 4.97
N LEU A 20 17.02 6.16 3.91
CA LEU A 20 16.71 5.30 2.76
C LEU A 20 17.89 5.11 1.81
N ALA A 21 18.90 6.01 1.85
CA ALA A 21 20.02 6.02 0.92
C ALA A 21 20.85 4.73 0.91
N ASP A 22 21.05 4.15 2.10
CA ASP A 22 21.89 2.95 2.28
C ASP A 22 21.06 1.64 2.33
N LEU A 23 19.76 1.72 2.04
CA LEU A 23 18.91 0.54 2.10
C LEU A 23 19.00 -0.28 0.82
N GLU A 24 19.24 -1.58 0.99
CA GLU A 24 19.14 -2.55 -0.10
C GLU A 24 17.71 -3.05 -0.24
N TYR A 25 17.09 -2.81 -1.42
CA TYR A 25 15.78 -3.33 -1.77
C TYR A 25 15.68 -3.67 -3.27
N ASP A 26 14.82 -4.62 -3.60
CA ASP A 26 14.56 -5.03 -4.97
C ASP A 26 13.51 -4.14 -5.65
N VAL A 27 12.52 -3.68 -4.88
CA VAL A 27 11.41 -2.82 -5.32
C VAL A 27 10.92 -1.94 -4.18
N CYS A 28 10.43 -0.74 -4.51
CA CYS A 28 9.79 0.20 -3.59
C CYS A 28 8.34 0.45 -4.01
N PHE A 29 7.41 0.38 -3.05
CA PHE A 29 6.01 0.74 -3.27
C PHE A 29 5.60 1.90 -2.35
N LEU A 30 5.09 2.97 -2.97
CA LEU A 30 4.42 4.07 -2.30
C LEU A 30 2.93 3.69 -2.18
N LEU A 31 2.44 3.48 -0.96
CA LEU A 31 1.07 3.01 -0.74
C LEU A 31 0.10 4.15 -0.36
N GLY A 32 0.41 5.37 -0.77
CA GLY A 32 -0.47 6.53 -0.65
C GLY A 32 -0.30 7.35 0.62
N ASP A 33 -1.06 8.45 0.66
CA ASP A 33 -1.02 9.49 1.67
C ASP A 33 0.39 10.08 1.85
N ILE A 34 1.01 10.38 0.70
CA ILE A 34 2.34 11.00 0.62
C ILE A 34 2.24 12.22 -0.31
N SER A 35 2.28 13.42 0.25
CA SER A 35 2.21 14.64 -0.57
C SER A 35 3.34 14.73 -1.59
N GLY A 36 3.09 15.40 -2.72
CA GLY A 36 4.07 15.52 -3.79
C GLY A 36 5.45 16.00 -3.35
N LYS A 37 5.51 16.99 -2.44
CA LYS A 37 6.79 17.47 -1.89
C LYS A 37 7.59 16.40 -1.15
N TYR A 38 6.89 15.46 -0.47
CA TYR A 38 7.55 14.37 0.24
C TYR A 38 7.96 13.25 -0.72
N ILE A 39 7.16 13.00 -1.79
CA ILE A 39 7.59 12.11 -2.86
C ILE A 39 8.86 12.65 -3.51
N ASP A 40 8.93 13.95 -3.81
CA ASP A 40 10.15 14.58 -4.37
C ASP A 40 11.36 14.40 -3.45
N MET A 41 11.19 14.57 -2.13
CA MET A 41 12.25 14.33 -1.15
C MET A 41 12.69 12.86 -1.10
N LEU A 42 11.75 11.91 -1.11
CA LEU A 42 12.04 10.47 -1.13
C LEU A 42 12.82 10.08 -2.39
N LEU A 43 12.45 10.62 -3.55
CA LEU A 43 13.10 10.34 -4.83
C LEU A 43 14.55 10.86 -4.94
N MET A 44 15.01 11.68 -3.98
CA MET A 44 16.44 12.04 -3.88
C MET A 44 17.30 10.86 -3.40
N TYR A 45 16.71 9.90 -2.70
CA TYR A 45 17.39 8.78 -2.06
C TYR A 45 16.95 7.41 -2.60
N LEU A 46 15.86 7.36 -3.37
CA LEU A 46 15.34 6.12 -3.97
C LEU A 46 15.82 5.93 -5.40
N ASP A 47 16.03 4.67 -5.79
CA ASP A 47 16.22 4.27 -7.18
C ASP A 47 14.86 4.37 -7.91
N LYS A 48 14.71 5.39 -8.76
CA LYS A 48 13.45 5.72 -9.44
C LYS A 48 12.92 4.58 -10.31
N ASP A 49 13.80 3.78 -10.88
CA ASP A 49 13.43 2.66 -11.76
C ASP A 49 12.79 1.50 -10.98
N LYS A 50 12.94 1.49 -9.66
CA LYS A 50 12.34 0.50 -8.77
C LYS A 50 11.08 0.99 -8.05
N VAL A 51 10.63 2.23 -8.29
CA VAL A 51 9.50 2.83 -7.57
C VAL A 51 8.19 2.65 -8.33
N TYR A 52 7.20 2.12 -7.65
CA TYR A 52 5.80 2.03 -8.08
C TYR A 52 4.90 2.64 -7.00
N GLY A 53 3.64 2.98 -7.35
CA GLY A 53 2.76 3.55 -6.35
C GLY A 53 1.29 3.26 -6.58
N ILE A 54 0.52 3.57 -5.55
CA ILE A 54 -0.93 3.75 -5.55
C ILE A 54 -1.28 4.97 -4.72
N LEU A 55 -2.45 5.57 -4.96
CA LEU A 55 -2.90 6.73 -4.20
C LEU A 55 -3.55 6.31 -2.87
N GLY A 56 -3.37 7.13 -1.85
CA GLY A 56 -4.17 7.11 -0.62
C GLY A 56 -5.38 8.04 -0.73
N ASN A 57 -6.19 8.13 0.32
CA ASN A 57 -7.40 8.96 0.30
C ASN A 57 -7.17 10.45 0.50
N HIS A 58 -5.95 10.86 0.81
CA HIS A 58 -5.53 12.27 0.90
C HIS A 58 -4.68 12.73 -0.29
N ASP A 59 -4.33 11.83 -1.21
CA ASP A 59 -3.50 12.18 -2.35
C ASP A 59 -4.30 12.90 -3.45
N GLU A 60 -3.59 13.75 -4.18
CA GLU A 60 -4.11 14.39 -5.39
C GLU A 60 -3.98 13.44 -6.58
N PHE A 61 -5.03 13.40 -7.43
CA PHE A 61 -4.95 12.67 -8.69
C PHE A 61 -3.81 13.23 -9.57
N GLY A 62 -3.02 12.33 -10.16
CA GLY A 62 -1.89 12.70 -11.00
C GLY A 62 -0.58 12.97 -10.25
N VAL A 63 -0.53 12.87 -8.91
CA VAL A 63 0.67 13.13 -8.13
C VAL A 63 1.82 12.15 -8.44
N LEU A 64 1.50 10.91 -8.76
CA LEU A 64 2.46 9.87 -9.16
C LEU A 64 2.90 10.07 -10.61
N GLU A 65 1.95 10.29 -11.51
CA GLU A 65 2.17 10.48 -12.94
C GLU A 65 3.05 11.70 -13.23
N ALA A 66 2.87 12.80 -12.49
CA ALA A 66 3.70 14.01 -12.58
C ALA A 66 5.18 13.74 -12.25
N ARG A 67 5.50 12.61 -11.62
CA ARG A 67 6.85 12.17 -11.22
C ARG A 67 7.34 10.96 -11.99
N ASN A 68 6.59 10.54 -13.03
CA ASN A 68 6.83 9.33 -13.82
C ASN A 68 6.86 8.05 -12.95
N ILE A 69 6.12 8.01 -11.85
CA ILE A 69 5.94 6.83 -11.03
C ILE A 69 4.75 6.04 -11.58
N PRO A 70 4.93 4.77 -11.99
CA PRO A 70 3.82 3.94 -12.45
C PRO A 70 2.77 3.72 -11.35
N ASN A 71 1.54 4.21 -11.58
CA ASN A 71 0.40 3.87 -10.75
C ASN A 71 -0.09 2.47 -11.10
N ILE A 72 -0.07 1.56 -10.11
CA ILE A 72 -0.45 0.16 -10.27
C ILE A 72 -1.88 -0.16 -9.78
N HIS A 73 -2.75 0.86 -9.64
CA HIS A 73 -4.15 0.63 -9.29
C HIS A 73 -4.83 -0.31 -10.28
N CYS A 74 -5.37 -1.43 -9.78
CA CYS A 74 -5.99 -2.50 -10.58
C CYS A 74 -5.12 -3.07 -11.70
N LYS A 75 -3.79 -2.92 -11.60
CA LYS A 75 -2.83 -3.48 -12.56
C LYS A 75 -2.01 -4.57 -11.89
N LEU A 76 -1.87 -5.70 -12.60
CA LEU A 76 -0.94 -6.76 -12.23
C LEU A 76 0.43 -6.44 -12.85
N ILE A 77 1.45 -6.44 -12.03
CA ILE A 77 2.85 -6.37 -12.46
C ILE A 77 3.61 -7.57 -11.93
N GLU A 78 4.70 -7.93 -12.58
CA GLU A 78 5.60 -9.01 -12.16
C GLU A 78 7.00 -8.48 -11.98
N ILE A 79 7.62 -8.76 -10.85
CA ILE A 79 8.99 -8.37 -10.50
C ILE A 79 9.69 -9.58 -9.91
N ASN A 80 10.80 -10.00 -10.52
CA ASN A 80 11.59 -11.16 -10.07
C ASN A 80 10.74 -12.43 -9.87
N GLY A 81 9.76 -12.67 -10.77
CA GLY A 81 8.88 -13.84 -10.74
C GLY A 81 7.78 -13.79 -9.66
N THR A 82 7.60 -12.66 -8.97
CA THR A 82 6.52 -12.43 -8.00
C THR A 82 5.52 -11.45 -8.58
N SER A 83 4.23 -11.81 -8.51
CA SER A 83 3.14 -10.97 -9.01
C SER A 83 2.58 -10.04 -7.93
N PHE A 84 2.40 -8.77 -8.28
CA PHE A 84 1.87 -7.71 -7.44
C PHE A 84 0.61 -7.12 -8.05
N LEU A 85 -0.39 -6.85 -7.21
CA LEU A 85 -1.60 -6.12 -7.59
C LEU A 85 -1.79 -4.94 -6.63
N GLY A 86 -1.95 -3.72 -7.18
CA GLY A 86 -2.26 -2.52 -6.40
C GLY A 86 -3.77 -2.25 -6.32
N PHE A 87 -4.24 -1.71 -5.21
CA PHE A 87 -5.59 -1.16 -5.05
C PHE A 87 -5.55 0.13 -4.22
N GLU A 88 -5.75 1.28 -4.87
CA GLU A 88 -5.64 2.59 -4.26
C GLU A 88 -6.81 2.99 -3.38
N GLY A 89 -6.63 4.06 -2.61
CA GLY A 89 -7.68 4.77 -1.88
C GLY A 89 -8.28 4.02 -0.72
N SER A 90 -9.34 4.59 -0.15
CA SER A 90 -10.02 4.04 1.02
C SER A 90 -11.55 3.93 0.86
N ASN A 91 -12.21 3.43 1.91
CA ASN A 91 -13.67 3.52 2.01
C ASN A 91 -14.10 5.00 1.99
N ARG A 92 -15.15 5.28 1.23
CA ARG A 92 -15.69 6.65 1.11
C ARG A 92 -16.40 7.07 2.40
N TYR A 93 -15.86 8.06 3.08
CA TYR A 93 -16.41 8.64 4.31
C TYR A 93 -16.78 10.14 4.18
N LYS A 94 -16.27 10.82 3.12
CA LYS A 94 -16.55 12.23 2.84
C LYS A 94 -16.94 12.46 1.37
N ARG A 95 -17.55 13.61 1.08
CA ARG A 95 -17.88 14.05 -0.28
C ARG A 95 -16.64 14.68 -0.92
N GLY A 96 -16.63 14.75 -2.26
CA GLY A 96 -15.55 15.33 -3.05
C GLY A 96 -14.87 14.33 -3.97
N GLU A 97 -13.93 14.82 -4.77
CA GLU A 97 -13.12 14.02 -5.68
C GLU A 97 -11.81 13.63 -5.00
N PHE A 98 -11.82 12.47 -4.42
CA PHE A 98 -10.68 11.85 -3.73
C PHE A 98 -10.57 10.39 -4.14
N PRO A 99 -9.39 9.76 -4.02
CA PRO A 99 -9.25 8.31 -4.23
C PRO A 99 -10.00 7.53 -3.14
N MET A 100 -11.31 7.53 -3.20
CA MET A 100 -12.17 6.82 -2.24
C MET A 100 -13.30 6.11 -2.97
N PHE A 101 -13.65 4.92 -2.50
CA PHE A 101 -14.64 4.05 -3.11
C PHE A 101 -15.75 3.69 -2.14
N THR A 102 -16.98 3.67 -2.61
CA THR A 102 -18.05 2.95 -1.89
C THR A 102 -17.71 1.45 -1.88
N GLN A 103 -18.27 0.72 -0.93
CA GLN A 103 -18.09 -0.74 -0.84
C GLN A 103 -18.49 -1.46 -2.14
N LYS A 104 -19.47 -0.92 -2.88
CA LYS A 104 -19.95 -1.46 -4.18
C LYS A 104 -18.95 -1.21 -5.31
N GLU A 105 -18.40 -0.01 -5.40
CA GLU A 105 -17.39 0.37 -6.39
C GLU A 105 -16.11 -0.42 -6.19
N ALA A 106 -15.55 -0.44 -4.96
CA ALA A 106 -14.38 -1.22 -4.63
C ALA A 106 -14.56 -2.70 -5.01
N ARG A 107 -15.74 -3.28 -4.71
CA ARG A 107 -16.06 -4.65 -5.09
C ARG A 107 -16.09 -4.85 -6.60
N LYS A 108 -16.70 -3.91 -7.35
CA LYS A 108 -16.81 -3.99 -8.81
C LYS A 108 -15.44 -3.95 -9.48
N LEU A 109 -14.50 -3.16 -8.94
CA LEU A 109 -13.14 -3.01 -9.45
C LEU A 109 -12.28 -4.21 -9.05
N LEU A 110 -12.07 -4.42 -7.76
CA LEU A 110 -11.10 -5.41 -7.26
C LEU A 110 -11.47 -6.86 -7.64
N MET A 111 -12.77 -7.19 -7.73
CA MET A 111 -13.19 -8.55 -8.13
C MET A 111 -13.00 -8.85 -9.61
N LYS A 112 -12.69 -7.86 -10.44
CA LYS A 112 -12.29 -8.04 -11.85
C LYS A 112 -10.78 -8.25 -12.00
N CYS A 113 -10.01 -7.88 -10.98
CA CYS A 113 -8.56 -8.04 -11.00
C CYS A 113 -8.17 -9.52 -10.90
N PRO A 114 -7.05 -9.90 -11.53
CA PRO A 114 -6.53 -11.27 -11.47
C PRO A 114 -6.02 -11.62 -10.07
N LYS A 115 -5.67 -12.89 -9.86
CA LYS A 115 -4.93 -13.33 -8.69
C LYS A 115 -3.51 -12.74 -8.72
N ALA A 116 -3.00 -12.37 -7.56
CA ALA A 116 -1.60 -11.97 -7.35
C ALA A 116 -1.03 -12.70 -6.13
N ASP A 117 0.30 -12.83 -6.09
CA ASP A 117 1.02 -13.36 -4.94
C ASP A 117 1.03 -12.36 -3.79
N ILE A 118 1.13 -11.07 -4.12
CA ILE A 118 1.11 -9.97 -3.17
C ILE A 118 0.04 -8.97 -3.58
N LEU A 119 -0.91 -8.71 -2.66
CA LEU A 119 -1.86 -7.62 -2.79
C LEU A 119 -1.35 -6.42 -1.98
N LEU A 120 -1.29 -5.27 -2.63
CA LEU A 120 -0.94 -3.98 -2.05
C LEU A 120 -2.18 -3.09 -2.04
N SER A 121 -2.48 -2.40 -0.95
CA SER A 121 -3.53 -1.37 -0.95
C SER A 121 -3.21 -0.25 0.02
N HIS A 122 -3.94 0.87 -0.10
CA HIS A 122 -3.86 1.88 0.93
C HIS A 122 -4.72 1.48 2.13
N ASP A 123 -6.03 1.21 1.92
CA ASP A 123 -6.96 0.85 3.01
C ASP A 123 -6.82 -0.61 3.47
N SER A 124 -7.37 -0.92 4.62
CA SER A 124 -7.34 -2.22 5.30
C SER A 124 -8.46 -3.17 4.87
N PRO A 125 -8.38 -4.47 5.22
CA PRO A 125 -9.52 -5.38 5.15
C PRO A 125 -10.62 -4.95 6.12
N TYR A 126 -11.88 -5.09 5.69
CA TYR A 126 -13.03 -4.67 6.48
C TYR A 126 -13.03 -5.25 7.91
N LYS A 127 -13.12 -4.38 8.90
CA LYS A 127 -13.18 -4.69 10.34
C LYS A 127 -11.95 -5.45 10.89
N LEU A 128 -10.80 -5.36 10.26
CA LEU A 128 -9.61 -6.01 10.81
C LEU A 128 -9.00 -5.20 11.97
N TYR A 129 -9.09 -3.86 11.89
CA TYR A 129 -8.50 -2.93 12.85
C TYR A 129 -9.53 -2.03 13.56
N SER A 130 -10.80 -2.11 13.19
CA SER A 130 -11.87 -1.32 13.79
C SER A 130 -13.14 -2.17 13.98
N ASP A 131 -14.08 -1.69 14.81
CA ASP A 131 -15.40 -2.32 14.97
C ASP A 131 -16.36 -2.04 13.80
N GLY A 132 -15.92 -1.23 12.85
CA GLY A 132 -16.69 -0.83 11.64
C GLY A 132 -17.68 0.29 11.88
N LYS A 133 -17.66 0.95 13.05
CA LYS A 133 -18.47 2.15 13.33
C LYS A 133 -17.81 3.40 12.77
N ASP A 134 -16.49 3.46 12.80
CA ASP A 134 -15.70 4.48 12.15
C ASP A 134 -15.64 4.19 10.65
N LEU A 135 -16.28 5.04 9.84
CA LEU A 135 -16.37 4.88 8.40
C LEU A 135 -15.02 5.12 7.70
N GLU A 136 -14.17 5.91 8.29
CA GLU A 136 -12.85 6.23 7.74
C GLU A 136 -11.93 5.00 7.79
N HIS A 137 -11.85 4.35 8.95
CA HIS A 137 -10.94 3.21 9.18
C HIS A 137 -11.64 1.85 9.18
N CYS A 138 -12.89 1.77 8.70
CA CYS A 138 -13.62 0.49 8.72
C CYS A 138 -13.11 -0.54 7.72
N GLY A 139 -12.32 -0.12 6.74
CA GLY A 139 -11.76 -0.95 5.70
C GLY A 139 -12.73 -1.36 4.58
N LEU A 140 -12.22 -2.04 3.58
CA LEU A 140 -12.94 -2.45 2.38
C LEU A 140 -13.30 -3.94 2.40
N LYS A 141 -14.62 -4.23 2.30
CA LYS A 141 -15.13 -5.61 2.16
C LYS A 141 -14.59 -6.33 0.91
N ALA A 142 -14.26 -5.56 -0.13
CA ALA A 142 -13.67 -6.08 -1.35
C ALA A 142 -12.31 -6.71 -1.08
N ILE A 143 -11.47 -6.08 -0.28
CA ILE A 143 -10.15 -6.59 0.13
C ILE A 143 -10.30 -7.88 0.91
N SER A 144 -11.17 -7.93 1.93
CA SER A 144 -11.45 -9.15 2.69
C SER A 144 -11.89 -10.30 1.79
N LYS A 145 -12.72 -9.98 0.75
CA LYS A 145 -13.21 -10.97 -0.20
C LYS A 145 -12.12 -11.45 -1.16
N TYR A 146 -11.25 -10.54 -1.62
CA TYR A 146 -10.11 -10.89 -2.47
C TYR A 146 -9.16 -11.83 -1.73
N ILE A 147 -8.76 -11.49 -0.51
CA ILE A 147 -7.89 -12.32 0.35
C ILE A 147 -8.50 -13.71 0.57
N LYS A 148 -9.80 -13.78 0.86
CA LYS A 148 -10.50 -15.07 1.03
C LYS A 148 -10.51 -15.91 -0.24
N LYS A 149 -10.70 -15.27 -1.41
CA LYS A 149 -10.82 -15.97 -2.71
C LYS A 149 -9.46 -16.43 -3.24
N TYR A 150 -8.46 -15.53 -3.21
CA TYR A 150 -7.21 -15.74 -3.93
C TYR A 150 -6.04 -16.12 -3.03
N LYS A 151 -6.15 -15.91 -1.71
CA LYS A 151 -5.15 -16.26 -0.68
C LYS A 151 -3.74 -15.78 -1.07
N PRO A 152 -3.52 -14.47 -1.26
CA PRO A 152 -2.19 -13.96 -1.53
C PRO A 152 -1.23 -14.34 -0.39
N ILE A 153 0.05 -14.52 -0.70
CA ILE A 153 1.09 -14.83 0.30
C ILE A 153 1.21 -13.67 1.28
N PHE A 154 1.22 -12.44 0.74
CA PHE A 154 1.21 -11.21 1.51
C PHE A 154 0.06 -10.31 1.08
N TYR A 155 -0.48 -9.62 2.07
CA TYR A 155 -1.32 -8.46 1.89
C TYR A 155 -0.71 -7.32 2.71
N ILE A 156 -0.32 -6.21 2.03
CA ILE A 156 0.40 -5.09 2.64
C ILE A 156 -0.40 -3.81 2.43
N HIS A 157 -0.56 -3.01 3.48
CA HIS A 157 -1.36 -1.78 3.43
C HIS A 157 -0.89 -0.73 4.45
N GLY A 158 -1.39 0.50 4.31
CA GLY A 158 -1.23 1.63 5.23
C GLY A 158 -2.52 2.01 5.95
N HIS A 159 -2.81 3.32 5.98
CA HIS A 159 -4.05 3.99 6.40
C HIS A 159 -4.39 3.92 7.89
N GLN A 160 -4.02 2.86 8.59
CA GLN A 160 -4.38 2.65 10.00
C GLN A 160 -3.39 3.31 10.98
N HIS A 161 -2.33 3.92 10.48
CA HIS A 161 -1.25 4.58 11.23
C HIS A 161 -0.65 3.72 12.34
N ILE A 162 -0.56 2.43 12.12
CA ILE A 162 0.05 1.45 13.02
C ILE A 162 1.00 0.52 12.26
N ASN A 163 2.00 0.01 12.95
CA ASN A 163 2.86 -1.04 12.47
C ASN A 163 2.41 -2.39 13.05
N SER A 164 1.96 -3.30 12.22
CA SER A 164 1.49 -4.61 12.69
C SER A 164 1.70 -5.73 11.66
N LYS A 165 1.84 -6.94 12.16
CA LYS A 165 1.88 -8.18 11.37
C LYS A 165 0.89 -9.17 11.95
N LYS A 166 0.10 -9.82 11.07
CA LYS A 166 -0.86 -10.83 11.45
C LYS A 166 -0.97 -11.89 10.37
N THR A 167 -0.88 -13.15 10.72
CA THR A 167 -1.15 -14.26 9.79
C THR A 167 -2.61 -14.70 9.95
N LEU A 168 -3.35 -14.69 8.85
CA LEU A 168 -4.75 -15.13 8.83
C LEU A 168 -4.85 -16.66 8.79
N LYS A 169 -6.03 -17.22 9.09
CA LYS A 169 -6.30 -18.66 9.05
C LYS A 169 -6.05 -19.32 7.67
N ASN A 170 -6.09 -18.52 6.60
CA ASN A 170 -5.79 -18.97 5.23
C ASN A 170 -4.33 -18.80 4.83
N GLU A 171 -3.45 -18.55 5.81
CA GLU A 171 -2.00 -18.38 5.70
C GLU A 171 -1.54 -17.07 5.04
N THR A 172 -2.46 -16.16 4.66
CA THR A 172 -2.08 -14.82 4.19
C THR A 172 -1.43 -14.02 5.32
N ASN A 173 -0.23 -13.50 5.08
CA ASN A 173 0.45 -12.57 5.98
C ASN A 173 -0.07 -11.16 5.71
N VAL A 174 -0.82 -10.60 6.65
CA VAL A 174 -1.30 -9.20 6.60
C VAL A 174 -0.30 -8.33 7.33
N ILE A 175 0.18 -7.30 6.66
CA ILE A 175 1.14 -6.34 7.17
C ILE A 175 0.53 -4.96 7.03
N CYS A 176 0.37 -4.26 8.14
CA CYS A 176 0.05 -2.84 8.16
C CYS A 176 1.35 -2.08 8.42
N VAL A 177 1.65 -1.14 7.55
CA VAL A 177 2.83 -0.28 7.64
C VAL A 177 2.39 1.14 7.95
N TYR A 178 3.08 1.77 8.87
CA TYR A 178 3.02 3.21 9.08
C TYR A 178 4.39 3.80 8.80
N ARG A 179 4.45 4.73 7.85
CA ARG A 179 5.65 5.42 7.33
C ARG A 179 6.53 4.49 6.48
N ALA A 180 7.66 3.99 6.96
CA ALA A 180 8.56 3.19 6.13
C ALA A 180 8.98 1.86 6.76
N SER A 181 8.97 0.79 5.93
CA SER A 181 9.39 -0.55 6.35
C SER A 181 10.02 -1.33 5.20
N ILE A 182 10.98 -2.21 5.52
CA ILE A 182 11.45 -3.26 4.61
C ILE A 182 10.83 -4.59 5.02
N ILE A 183 10.34 -5.31 4.02
CA ILE A 183 9.78 -6.66 4.17
C ILE A 183 10.64 -7.62 3.36
N ASP A 184 11.21 -8.62 4.01
CA ASP A 184 11.84 -9.74 3.32
C ASP A 184 10.80 -10.84 3.09
N THR A 185 10.53 -11.15 1.82
CA THR A 185 9.50 -12.15 1.46
C THR A 185 9.92 -13.58 1.71
N GLU A 186 11.21 -13.85 1.82
CA GLU A 186 11.77 -15.20 2.06
C GLU A 186 11.72 -15.55 3.55
N THR A 187 12.30 -14.67 4.39
CA THR A 187 12.30 -14.87 5.85
C THR A 187 10.98 -14.45 6.50
N LYS A 188 10.19 -13.63 5.79
CA LYS A 188 8.96 -12.96 6.27
C LYS A 188 9.24 -11.96 7.40
N ASP A 189 10.47 -11.49 7.51
CA ASP A 189 10.84 -10.48 8.49
C ASP A 189 10.39 -9.08 8.03
N ILE A 190 10.13 -8.21 9.01
CA ILE A 190 9.74 -6.82 8.78
C ILE A 190 10.64 -5.96 9.64
N THR A 191 11.30 -4.99 9.02
CA THR A 191 12.08 -3.96 9.69
C THR A 191 11.40 -2.62 9.48
N PHE A 192 10.93 -1.99 10.57
CA PHE A 192 10.39 -0.63 10.55
C PHE A 192 11.56 0.35 10.58
N ILE A 193 11.54 1.34 9.68
CA ILE A 193 12.68 2.26 9.47
C ILE A 193 12.46 3.58 10.20
N PHE A 194 11.25 4.16 10.07
CA PHE A 194 10.83 5.37 10.78
C PHE A 194 9.31 5.53 10.83
#